data_748661e94ae41d1920322a1ae5d2ae28
#
_entry.id   748661e94ae41d1920322a1ae5d2ae28
#
_cell.length_a   1.000
_cell.length_b   1.000
_cell.length_c   1.000
_cell.angle_alpha   90.00
_cell.angle_beta   90.00
_cell.angle_gamma   90.00
#
_symmetry.space_group_name_H-M   'P 1'
#
loop_
_entity.id
_entity.type
_entity.pdbx_description
1 polymer ?
#
loop_
_entity_poly.entity_id
_entity_poly.type
_entity_poly.pdbx_seq_one_letter_code
_entity_poly.pdbx_strand_id
1 'polypeptide(L)'
;LIKPNHHELGEIFGVTLSEWSDVIPYAKKLQERGAKNVLVSMGGKGAVLIAENGQIIAGESSKGVVKNTVGAGDSMVAGFMAGWMQKRDYEHAFRMGLASGGASACSENLATRQEIETEYEKTAVHYL
;
A
#
# COMPACT_ATOMS: atom_id res chain seq x y z
N LEU A 1 -8.31 -3.71 -8.54
CA LEU A 1 -7.49 -3.56 -7.34
C LEU A 1 -8.29 -3.91 -6.09
N ILE A 2 -7.74 -4.76 -5.24
CA ILE A 2 -8.25 -4.97 -3.89
C ILE A 2 -7.16 -4.61 -2.88
N LYS A 3 -7.56 -4.14 -1.70
CA LYS A 3 -6.63 -3.69 -0.68
C LYS A 3 -7.01 -4.23 0.71
N PRO A 4 -6.65 -5.49 1.01
CA PRO A 4 -6.74 -5.96 2.39
C PRO A 4 -5.58 -5.41 3.20
N ASN A 5 -5.76 -5.28 4.52
CA ASN A 5 -4.60 -5.16 5.39
C ASN A 5 -4.09 -6.57 5.71
N HIS A 6 -2.90 -6.67 6.31
CA HIS A 6 -2.30 -7.97 6.59
C HIS A 6 -3.11 -8.81 7.59
N HIS A 7 -3.86 -8.18 8.49
CA HIS A 7 -4.74 -8.89 9.42
C HIS A 7 -5.93 -9.51 8.68
N GLU A 8 -6.56 -8.73 7.80
CA GLU A 8 -7.67 -9.21 6.98
C GLU A 8 -7.25 -10.36 6.07
N LEU A 9 -6.08 -10.24 5.45
CA LEU A 9 -5.53 -11.30 4.61
C LEU A 9 -5.27 -12.57 5.42
N GLY A 10 -4.70 -12.42 6.61
CA GLY A 10 -4.48 -13.54 7.52
C GLY A 10 -5.78 -14.23 7.93
N GLU A 11 -6.83 -13.46 8.20
CA GLU A 11 -8.14 -14.02 8.55
C GLU A 11 -8.75 -14.85 7.42
N ILE A 12 -8.60 -14.39 6.17
CA ILE A 12 -9.11 -15.13 5.01
C ILE A 12 -8.49 -16.54 4.92
N PHE A 13 -7.21 -16.67 5.24
CA PHE A 13 -6.47 -17.93 5.10
C PHE A 13 -6.18 -18.63 6.43
N GLY A 14 -6.65 -18.09 7.55
CA GLY A 14 -6.46 -18.70 8.87
C GLY A 14 -5.01 -18.70 9.35
N VAL A 15 -4.25 -17.68 9.03
CA VAL A 15 -2.82 -17.55 9.37
C VAL A 15 -2.52 -16.18 9.97
N THR A 16 -1.37 -16.05 10.62
CA THR A 16 -0.85 -14.78 11.12
C THR A 16 0.28 -14.31 10.19
N LEU A 17 0.18 -13.09 9.69
CA LEU A 17 1.14 -12.50 8.76
C LEU A 17 1.79 -11.29 9.41
N SER A 18 3.12 -11.20 9.36
CA SER A 18 3.86 -10.10 10.02
C SER A 18 4.88 -9.41 9.13
N GLU A 19 5.48 -10.11 8.18
CA GLU A 19 6.51 -9.57 7.30
C GLU A 19 6.04 -9.48 5.85
N TRP A 20 6.73 -8.69 5.03
CA TRP A 20 6.43 -8.56 3.61
C TRP A 20 6.41 -9.92 2.91
N SER A 21 7.41 -10.76 3.21
CA SER A 21 7.53 -12.09 2.60
C SER A 21 6.38 -13.02 2.99
N ASP A 22 5.78 -12.81 4.15
CA ASP A 22 4.66 -13.64 4.61
C ASP A 22 3.40 -13.42 3.77
N VAL A 23 3.18 -12.18 3.32
CA VAL A 23 1.93 -11.83 2.62
C VAL A 23 1.93 -12.22 1.15
N ILE A 24 3.11 -12.33 0.52
CA ILE A 24 3.22 -12.55 -0.93
C ILE A 24 2.48 -13.81 -1.40
N PRO A 25 2.67 -15.00 -0.81
CA PRO A 25 1.98 -16.20 -1.29
C PRO A 25 0.46 -16.11 -1.17
N TYR A 26 -0.03 -15.48 -0.10
CA TYR A 26 -1.47 -15.33 0.12
C TYR A 26 -2.11 -14.28 -0.79
N ALA A 27 -1.40 -13.20 -1.05
CA ALA A 27 -1.84 -12.21 -2.03
C ALA A 27 -1.91 -12.81 -3.44
N LYS A 28 -0.96 -13.66 -3.81
CA LYS A 28 -1.00 -14.39 -5.07
C LYS A 28 -2.21 -15.33 -5.16
N LYS A 29 -2.62 -15.93 -4.05
CA LYS A 29 -3.84 -16.74 -4.01
C LYS A 29 -5.08 -15.92 -4.29
N LEU A 30 -5.12 -14.66 -3.86
CA LEU A 30 -6.22 -13.75 -4.21
C LEU A 30 -6.22 -13.41 -5.69
N GLN A 31 -5.06 -13.28 -6.32
CA GLN A 31 -4.97 -13.09 -7.76
C GLN A 31 -5.53 -14.31 -8.51
N GLU A 32 -5.24 -15.51 -8.04
CA GLU A 32 -5.78 -16.74 -8.61
C GLU A 32 -7.31 -16.80 -8.51
N ARG A 33 -7.90 -16.14 -7.51
CA ARG A 33 -9.36 -16.04 -7.32
C ARG A 33 -9.99 -14.90 -8.13
N GLY A 34 -9.22 -14.19 -8.96
CA GLY A 34 -9.73 -13.18 -9.88
C GLY A 34 -9.29 -11.74 -9.61
N ALA A 35 -8.61 -11.46 -8.51
CA ALA A 35 -8.08 -10.13 -8.25
C ALA A 35 -6.88 -9.86 -9.18
N LYS A 36 -6.90 -8.73 -9.88
CA LYS A 36 -5.80 -8.39 -10.80
C LYS A 36 -4.60 -7.84 -10.05
N ASN A 37 -4.82 -6.84 -9.22
CA ASN A 37 -3.79 -6.21 -8.40
C ASN A 37 -4.19 -6.32 -6.93
N VAL A 38 -3.24 -6.69 -6.08
CA VAL A 38 -3.46 -6.81 -4.64
C VAL A 38 -2.49 -5.88 -3.92
N LEU A 39 -3.03 -4.95 -3.15
CA LEU A 39 -2.26 -4.01 -2.34
C LEU A 39 -2.50 -4.36 -0.87
N VAL A 40 -1.49 -4.89 -0.20
CA VAL A 40 -1.60 -5.29 1.20
C VAL A 40 -1.00 -4.22 2.09
N SER A 41 -1.81 -3.58 2.91
CA SER A 41 -1.33 -2.59 3.87
C SER A 41 -0.89 -3.29 5.16
N MET A 42 0.22 -2.83 5.75
CA MET A 42 0.88 -3.47 6.89
C MET A 42 1.20 -2.50 8.02
N GLY A 43 0.37 -1.48 8.20
CA GLY A 43 0.56 -0.50 9.26
C GLY A 43 1.93 0.18 9.18
N GLY A 44 2.68 0.19 10.27
CA GLY A 44 4.01 0.80 10.33
C GLY A 44 5.06 0.18 9.42
N LYS A 45 4.79 -1.01 8.88
CA LYS A 45 5.68 -1.69 7.92
C LYS A 45 5.39 -1.35 6.46
N GLY A 46 4.51 -0.39 6.21
CA GLY A 46 4.19 0.06 4.86
C GLY A 46 3.20 -0.81 4.13
N ALA A 47 3.54 -1.26 2.95
CA ALA A 47 2.64 -2.06 2.11
C ALA A 47 3.41 -2.91 1.11
N VAL A 48 2.71 -3.86 0.52
CA VAL A 48 3.22 -4.69 -0.58
C VAL A 48 2.20 -4.67 -1.71
N LEU A 49 2.65 -4.41 -2.92
CA LEU A 49 1.84 -4.50 -4.12
C LEU A 49 2.23 -5.76 -4.90
N ILE A 50 1.25 -6.57 -5.19
CA ILE A 50 1.38 -7.70 -6.11
C ILE A 50 0.58 -7.32 -7.37
N ALA A 51 1.30 -6.95 -8.42
CA ALA A 51 0.71 -6.42 -9.63
C ALA A 51 0.35 -7.51 -10.63
N GLU A 52 -0.63 -7.20 -11.46
CA GLU A 52 -1.10 -8.09 -12.54
C GLU A 52 0.02 -8.49 -13.50
N ASN A 53 0.99 -7.61 -13.73
CA ASN A 53 2.12 -7.87 -14.63
C ASN A 53 3.23 -8.74 -14.01
N GLY A 54 3.04 -9.23 -12.81
CA GLY A 54 4.02 -10.05 -12.10
C GLY A 54 4.99 -9.28 -11.22
N GLN A 55 4.97 -7.96 -11.24
CA GLN A 55 5.82 -7.16 -10.36
C GLN A 55 5.37 -7.28 -8.91
N ILE A 56 6.32 -7.39 -8.00
CA ILE A 56 6.08 -7.40 -6.56
C ILE A 56 6.92 -6.28 -5.96
N ILE A 57 6.26 -5.29 -5.39
CA ILE A 57 6.91 -4.08 -4.88
C ILE A 57 6.50 -3.91 -3.43
N ALA A 58 7.48 -3.78 -2.54
CA ALA A 58 7.25 -3.46 -1.15
C ALA A 58 7.82 -2.08 -0.85
N GLY A 59 7.25 -1.40 0.11
CA GLY A 59 7.74 -0.09 0.48
C GLY A 59 7.12 0.43 1.76
N GLU A 60 7.69 1.50 2.27
CA GLU A 60 7.22 2.17 3.48
C GLU A 60 7.34 3.67 3.34
N SER A 61 6.47 4.38 4.05
CA SER A 61 6.56 5.82 4.19
C SER A 61 7.67 6.18 5.19
N SER A 62 8.28 7.33 5.06
CA SER A 62 9.26 7.83 6.02
C SER A 62 8.62 8.20 7.37
N LYS A 63 7.31 8.28 7.45
CA LYS A 63 6.58 8.67 8.65
C LYS A 63 6.52 7.51 9.64
N GLY A 64 7.22 7.66 10.79
CA GLY A 64 7.31 6.61 11.79
C GLY A 64 6.18 6.56 12.80
N VAL A 65 5.37 7.61 12.93
CA VAL A 65 4.30 7.71 13.92
C VAL A 65 2.96 7.80 13.23
N VAL A 66 2.09 6.84 13.51
CA VAL A 66 0.73 6.81 12.96
C VAL A 66 -0.21 7.46 13.95
N LYS A 67 -0.83 8.58 13.58
CA LYS A 67 -1.81 9.29 14.41
C LYS A 67 -3.24 8.88 14.10
N ASN A 68 -3.53 8.62 12.85
CA ASN A 68 -4.88 8.30 12.38
C ASN A 68 -4.81 7.24 11.29
N THR A 69 -5.24 6.01 11.59
CA THR A 69 -5.26 4.91 10.63
C THR A 69 -6.60 4.80 9.89
N VAL A 70 -7.63 5.49 10.37
CA VAL A 70 -8.96 5.46 9.81
C VAL A 70 -8.94 6.17 8.47
N GLY A 71 -8.83 6.36 7.60
CA GLY A 71 -8.72 7.04 6.32
C GLY A 71 -7.39 6.80 5.62
N ALA A 72 -6.37 6.30 6.32
CA ALA A 72 -5.06 6.05 5.71
C ALA A 72 -5.14 4.99 4.61
N GLY A 73 -5.92 3.92 4.83
CA GLY A 73 -6.13 2.89 3.83
C GLY A 73 -6.88 3.41 2.60
N ASP A 74 -7.91 4.22 2.82
CA ASP A 74 -8.68 4.84 1.74
C ASP A 74 -7.81 5.84 0.97
N SER A 75 -7.00 6.63 1.67
CA SER A 75 -6.04 7.55 1.05
C SER A 75 -4.99 6.82 0.22
N MET A 76 -4.55 5.65 0.67
CA MET A 76 -3.61 4.81 -0.06
C MET A 76 -4.20 4.34 -1.39
N VAL A 77 -5.44 3.86 -1.38
CA VAL A 77 -6.14 3.44 -2.60
C VAL A 77 -6.34 4.62 -3.54
N ALA A 78 -6.80 5.75 -3.02
CA ALA A 78 -7.01 6.96 -3.82
C ALA A 78 -5.71 7.45 -4.46
N GLY A 79 -4.62 7.47 -3.70
CA GLY A 79 -3.30 7.85 -4.20
C GLY A 79 -2.78 6.90 -5.27
N PHE A 80 -2.98 5.59 -5.06
CA PHE A 80 -2.61 4.58 -6.05
C PHE A 80 -3.36 4.79 -7.37
N MET A 81 -4.66 4.97 -7.30
CA MET A 81 -5.47 5.17 -8.50
C MET A 81 -5.11 6.47 -9.23
N ALA A 82 -4.90 7.55 -8.49
CA ALA A 82 -4.47 8.83 -9.07
C ALA A 82 -3.10 8.68 -9.76
N GLY A 83 -2.16 8.03 -9.11
CA GLY A 83 -0.83 7.79 -9.69
C GLY A 83 -0.88 6.93 -10.95
N TRP A 84 -1.71 5.91 -10.95
CA TRP A 84 -1.91 5.06 -12.12
C TRP A 84 -2.50 5.83 -13.30
N MET A 85 -3.44 6.71 -13.05
CA MET A 85 -4.02 7.56 -14.11
C MET A 85 -3.02 8.56 -14.66
N GLN A 86 -2.06 9.00 -13.85
CA GLN A 86 -1.02 9.93 -14.29
C GLN A 86 -0.01 9.28 -15.23
N LYS A 87 0.47 8.08 -14.92
CA LYS A 87 1.59 7.47 -15.64
C LYS A 87 1.40 6.02 -16.08
N ARG A 88 0.36 5.33 -15.65
CA ARG A 88 0.18 3.90 -15.94
C ARG A 88 1.41 3.05 -15.55
N ASP A 89 2.10 3.45 -14.49
CA ASP A 89 3.29 2.79 -13.96
C ASP A 89 3.02 2.34 -12.53
N TYR A 90 3.19 1.05 -12.26
CA TYR A 90 2.92 0.48 -10.94
C TYR A 90 3.81 1.05 -9.84
N GLU A 91 5.09 1.29 -10.13
CA GLU A 91 5.98 1.89 -9.11
C GLU A 91 5.49 3.28 -8.73
N HIS A 92 5.16 4.12 -9.71
CA HIS A 92 4.63 5.46 -9.45
C HIS A 92 3.31 5.41 -8.68
N ALA A 93 2.38 4.55 -9.13
CA ALA A 93 1.10 4.38 -8.45
C ALA A 93 1.27 3.92 -7.01
N PHE A 94 2.18 2.96 -6.77
CA PHE A 94 2.47 2.45 -5.45
C PHE A 94 3.09 3.52 -4.55
N ARG A 95 4.06 4.29 -5.06
CA ARG A 95 4.66 5.41 -4.32
C ARG A 95 3.63 6.47 -3.95
N MET A 96 2.74 6.81 -4.87
CA MET A 96 1.64 7.75 -4.62
C MET A 96 0.71 7.22 -3.54
N GLY A 97 0.40 5.93 -3.58
CA GLY A 97 -0.42 5.28 -2.55
C GLY A 97 0.23 5.31 -1.18
N LEU A 98 1.51 4.95 -1.10
CA LEU A 98 2.27 5.00 0.16
C LEU A 98 2.37 6.43 0.70
N ALA A 99 2.67 7.39 -0.15
CA ALA A 99 2.78 8.79 0.23
C ALA A 99 1.45 9.33 0.76
N SER A 100 0.35 9.04 0.08
CA SER A 100 -0.99 9.47 0.48
C SER A 100 -1.41 8.84 1.81
N GLY A 101 -1.20 7.53 1.95
CA GLY A 101 -1.52 6.80 3.18
C GLY A 101 -0.65 7.25 4.35
N GLY A 102 0.66 7.40 4.13
CA GLY A 102 1.59 7.83 5.16
C GLY A 102 1.34 9.25 5.63
N ALA A 103 1.13 10.18 4.73
CA ALA A 103 0.82 11.56 5.08
C ALA A 103 -0.50 11.66 5.85
N SER A 104 -1.54 10.94 5.41
CA SER A 104 -2.84 10.91 6.10
C SER A 104 -2.76 10.25 7.47
N ALA A 105 -1.97 9.19 7.63
CA ALA A 105 -1.81 8.48 8.89
C ALA A 105 -1.14 9.34 9.97
N CYS A 106 -0.30 10.30 9.56
CA CYS A 106 0.42 11.18 10.47
C CYS A 106 -0.22 12.56 10.63
N SER A 107 -1.39 12.76 10.05
CA SER A 107 -2.12 14.02 10.07
C SER A 107 -3.43 13.86 10.84
N GLU A 108 -3.91 14.92 11.47
CA GLU A 108 -5.20 14.92 12.14
C GLU A 108 -6.36 14.96 11.14
N ASN A 109 -6.08 15.47 9.95
CA ASN A 109 -7.03 15.55 8.83
C ASN A 109 -6.43 14.81 7.63
N LEU A 110 -7.21 14.70 6.55
CA LEU A 110 -6.69 14.16 5.30
C LEU A 110 -5.53 15.02 4.80
N ALA A 111 -4.52 14.36 4.25
CA ALA A 111 -3.31 15.03 3.79
C ALA A 111 -3.58 15.98 2.63
N THR A 112 -2.88 17.10 2.62
CA THR A 112 -2.88 18.03 1.49
C THR A 112 -2.02 17.47 0.36
N ARG A 113 -2.18 18.03 -0.84
CA ARG A 113 -1.35 17.69 -2.00
C ARG A 113 0.13 17.90 -1.71
N GLN A 114 0.48 19.01 -1.05
CA GLN A 114 1.86 19.30 -0.72
C GLN A 114 2.46 18.28 0.25
N GLU A 115 1.70 17.85 1.25
CA GLU A 115 2.12 16.82 2.18
C GLU A 115 2.38 15.49 1.47
N ILE A 116 1.52 15.13 0.52
CA ILE A 116 1.66 13.92 -0.27
C ILE A 116 2.91 13.99 -1.16
N GLU A 117 3.13 15.10 -1.83
CA GLU A 117 4.31 15.30 -2.69
C GLU A 117 5.60 15.22 -1.90
N THR A 118 5.63 15.83 -0.72
CA THR A 118 6.78 15.78 0.18
C THR A 118 7.06 14.34 0.61
N GLU A 119 6.02 13.61 0.99
CA GLU A 119 6.15 12.23 1.44
C GLU A 119 6.54 11.29 0.30
N TYR A 120 6.08 11.55 -0.92
CA TYR A 120 6.43 10.78 -2.10
C TYR A 120 7.95 10.69 -2.29
N GLU A 121 8.65 11.80 -2.13
CA GLU A 121 10.10 11.84 -2.28
C GLU A 121 10.84 11.06 -1.21
N LYS A 122 10.22 10.88 -0.05
CA LYS A 122 10.80 10.15 1.08
C LYS A 122 10.42 8.68 1.11
N THR A 123 9.57 8.25 0.20
CA THR A 123 9.09 6.87 0.16
C THR A 123 10.18 5.94 -0.36
N ALA A 124 10.47 4.87 0.39
CA ALA A 124 11.41 3.84 -0.01
C ALA A 124 10.66 2.66 -0.63
N VAL A 125 11.10 2.19 -1.79
CA VAL A 125 10.48 1.08 -2.52
C VAL A 125 11.52 0.02 -2.82
N HIS A 126 11.12 -1.25 -2.74
CA HIS A 126 11.98 -2.41 -3.01
C HIS A 126 11.22 -3.40 -3.89
N TYR A 127 11.88 -3.88 -4.93
CA TYR A 127 11.34 -4.97 -5.74
C TYR A 127 11.67 -6.31 -5.09
N LEU A 128 10.69 -7.17 -4.99
CA LEU A 128 10.84 -8.48 -4.37
C LEU A 128 10.70 -9.63 -5.36
#